data_5135972fd9e3077c74a2629de79e7888
#
_entry.id   5135972fd9e3077c74a2629de79e7888
#
_cell.length_a   1.000
_cell.length_b   1.000
_cell.length_c   1.000
_cell.angle_alpha   90.00
_cell.angle_beta   90.00
_cell.angle_gamma   90.00
#
_symmetry.space_group_name_H-M   'P 1'
#
loop_
_entity.id
_entity.type
_entity.pdbx_description
1 polymer ?
#
loop_
_entity_poly.entity_id
_entity_poly.type
_entity_poly.pdbx_seq_one_letter_code
_entity_poly.pdbx_strand_id
1 'polypeptide(L)'
;MDGQASEALRWITEAKWMEVPFFQRPYVWNEDDFEALIESFQDAPGNTMPFFGSVIMKKMGTDEERSFLIIDGQQRITTFNVLVRTLLDLGIKFADTLSSFLKNAIYDIEIDNDGNEIFLTRLIPSNIDKAAFEKIMDAEADRPLDLDALSNTPIENAYAYFYKYFSNAGVDVAKKFALKLYNHNKSMIFITLDDKDDEQKIFDSVNSLGKALSNSDIIKNYIFQKMKEYANGDSVKIDKITKIYDKYWDSIFYAENRKDFWYQEFTLGRIKTDHLECFLKDFAIICKFYAAKKTTGIHGLCNAYKSHIDELDYDSLHMFVKEMYEYAKVYYAYKTEYQSQNNFIWSDYKNRLLLILDYLETSTFNPYILKLLKENADDLEQKMYNFERFFLQRFIYDGTTKNYNQCCEGLINALNDQLYFEQYMKDSPASNITYKDKFRRLTNKQGLLLMFLIEMLNRNGNEGMYADALNINAYTLEHVMPQKWHSNDEWMKLDSYDDAGNMIDKNNTQHFLENRTSAVKSLGNFALLTAKLNASVSNGSFSVKINGNGKKNGSGMRAFAANLSTTQRIITIYDDTKKWDERNIYFNEKAYFEKLNAFYHFE
;
A
#
# COMPACT_ATOMS: atom_id res chain seq x y z
N MET A 1 16.70 -28.79 -18.91
CA MET A 1 17.19 -27.39 -18.83
C MET A 1 18.46 -27.28 -19.63
N ASP A 2 18.44 -26.61 -20.75
CA ASP A 2 19.62 -26.36 -21.58
C ASP A 2 19.92 -24.85 -21.55
N GLY A 3 21.09 -24.48 -21.05
CA GLY A 3 21.52 -23.08 -20.91
C GLY A 3 22.61 -22.78 -21.91
N GLN A 4 22.28 -22.18 -23.04
CA GLN A 4 23.25 -21.72 -24.00
C GLN A 4 23.49 -20.22 -23.84
N ALA A 5 24.75 -19.84 -23.56
CA ALA A 5 25.19 -18.48 -23.79
C ALA A 5 25.24 -18.26 -25.30
N SER A 6 24.11 -17.85 -25.87
CA SER A 6 23.99 -17.61 -27.30
C SER A 6 24.12 -16.12 -27.62
N GLU A 7 24.43 -15.87 -28.85
CA GLU A 7 24.46 -14.55 -29.46
C GLU A 7 23.06 -13.96 -29.41
N ALA A 8 22.80 -13.04 -28.44
CA ALA A 8 21.46 -12.61 -28.09
C ALA A 8 20.60 -12.24 -29.27
N LEU A 9 21.10 -11.35 -30.13
CA LEU A 9 20.36 -10.94 -31.33
C LEU A 9 20.18 -12.05 -32.35
N ARG A 10 21.19 -12.89 -32.54
CA ARG A 10 21.09 -14.00 -33.47
C ARG A 10 20.09 -15.04 -33.01
N TRP A 11 20.02 -15.26 -31.70
CA TRP A 11 19.03 -16.14 -31.11
C TRP A 11 17.61 -15.57 -31.31
N ILE A 12 17.44 -14.24 -31.07
CA ILE A 12 16.14 -13.54 -31.27
C ILE A 12 15.72 -13.61 -32.75
N THR A 13 16.64 -13.41 -33.72
CA THR A 13 16.30 -13.49 -35.15
C THR A 13 15.91 -14.89 -35.60
N GLU A 14 16.29 -15.93 -34.85
CA GLU A 14 15.88 -17.29 -35.13
C GLU A 14 14.56 -17.70 -34.51
N ALA A 15 14.09 -16.99 -33.49
CA ALA A 15 12.77 -17.21 -32.89
C ALA A 15 11.68 -16.63 -33.81
N LYS A 16 10.61 -17.39 -34.05
CA LYS A 16 9.45 -16.87 -34.78
C LYS A 16 8.72 -15.81 -33.97
N TRP A 17 8.34 -16.17 -32.71
CA TRP A 17 7.84 -15.22 -31.73
C TRP A 17 8.22 -15.60 -30.32
N MET A 18 8.18 -14.58 -29.43
CA MET A 18 8.36 -14.70 -28.00
C MET A 18 7.15 -14.02 -27.33
N GLU A 19 6.41 -14.75 -26.54
CA GLU A 19 5.22 -14.25 -25.85
C GLU A 19 5.53 -13.95 -24.39
N VAL A 20 5.26 -12.72 -23.93
CA VAL A 20 5.12 -12.40 -22.51
C VAL A 20 3.72 -12.80 -22.08
N PRO A 21 3.55 -13.71 -21.11
CA PRO A 21 2.23 -14.08 -20.62
C PRO A 21 1.39 -12.85 -20.28
N PHE A 22 0.13 -12.84 -20.68
CA PHE A 22 -0.78 -11.69 -20.50
C PHE A 22 -0.91 -11.24 -19.03
N PHE A 23 -0.69 -12.14 -18.09
CA PHE A 23 -0.79 -11.89 -16.65
C PHE A 23 0.53 -11.48 -16.00
N GLN A 24 1.66 -11.40 -16.71
CA GLN A 24 2.91 -10.90 -16.12
C GLN A 24 2.81 -9.41 -15.79
N ARG A 25 3.70 -8.96 -14.90
CA ARG A 25 3.73 -7.54 -14.53
C ARG A 25 4.00 -6.65 -15.76
N PRO A 26 3.48 -5.42 -15.78
CA PRO A 26 3.78 -4.49 -16.86
C PRO A 26 5.27 -4.14 -16.91
N TYR A 27 5.67 -3.50 -18.00
CA TYR A 27 6.98 -2.89 -18.11
C TYR A 27 7.14 -1.77 -17.07
N VAL A 28 8.22 -1.82 -16.26
CA VAL A 28 8.40 -0.93 -15.10
C VAL A 28 9.78 -0.27 -15.04
N TRP A 29 10.64 -0.47 -16.04
CA TRP A 29 11.91 0.24 -16.11
C TRP A 29 11.68 1.72 -16.28
N ASN A 30 12.51 2.52 -15.62
CA ASN A 30 12.46 3.97 -15.60
C ASN A 30 13.81 4.57 -16.09
N GLU A 31 13.94 5.88 -15.99
CA GLU A 31 15.09 6.63 -16.47
C GLU A 31 16.40 6.15 -15.82
N ASP A 32 16.42 5.83 -14.52
CA ASP A 32 17.61 5.31 -13.82
C ASP A 32 18.05 3.96 -14.41
N ASP A 33 17.09 3.08 -14.73
CA ASP A 33 17.36 1.78 -15.36
C ASP A 33 17.93 1.96 -16.78
N PHE A 34 17.45 2.95 -17.56
CA PHE A 34 17.94 3.26 -18.91
C PHE A 34 19.33 3.86 -18.86
N GLU A 35 19.57 4.78 -17.93
CA GLU A 35 20.89 5.40 -17.74
C GLU A 35 21.91 4.35 -17.37
N ALA A 36 21.63 3.47 -16.40
CA ALA A 36 22.50 2.38 -16.01
C ALA A 36 22.80 1.43 -17.20
N LEU A 37 21.80 1.18 -18.07
CA LEU A 37 22.00 0.40 -19.29
C LEU A 37 23.00 1.07 -20.23
N ILE A 38 22.82 2.34 -20.51
CA ILE A 38 23.70 3.12 -21.41
C ILE A 38 25.11 3.25 -20.83
N GLU A 39 25.25 3.54 -19.54
CA GLU A 39 26.55 3.61 -18.86
C GLU A 39 27.31 2.29 -18.97
N SER A 40 26.63 1.16 -18.76
CA SER A 40 27.25 -0.16 -18.91
C SER A 40 27.80 -0.41 -20.32
N PHE A 41 27.16 0.16 -21.36
CA PHE A 41 27.64 0.13 -22.74
C PHE A 41 28.87 1.01 -22.96
N GLN A 42 28.91 2.18 -22.31
CA GLN A 42 30.04 3.12 -22.45
C GLN A 42 31.28 2.58 -21.76
N ASP A 43 31.11 1.97 -20.58
CA ASP A 43 32.20 1.44 -19.75
C ASP A 43 32.78 0.14 -20.30
N ALA A 44 32.04 -0.56 -21.18
CA ALA A 44 32.52 -1.80 -21.77
C ALA A 44 33.75 -1.54 -22.65
N PRO A 45 34.92 -2.18 -22.37
CA PRO A 45 36.19 -1.90 -23.02
C PRO A 45 36.17 -2.28 -24.51
N GLY A 46 36.62 -1.36 -25.35
CA GLY A 46 36.79 -1.58 -26.80
C GLY A 46 35.48 -1.93 -27.50
N ASN A 47 35.44 -3.07 -28.16
CA ASN A 47 34.25 -3.58 -28.86
C ASN A 47 33.46 -4.60 -28.05
N THR A 48 33.70 -4.76 -26.75
CA THR A 48 32.94 -5.72 -25.93
C THR A 48 31.54 -5.20 -25.62
N MET A 49 30.58 -6.12 -25.37
CA MET A 49 29.24 -5.83 -24.92
C MET A 49 29.13 -6.11 -23.43
N PRO A 50 28.40 -5.27 -22.68
CA PRO A 50 28.06 -5.59 -21.31
C PRO A 50 27.11 -6.79 -21.26
N PHE A 51 27.07 -7.45 -20.12
CA PHE A 51 26.14 -8.53 -19.88
C PHE A 51 24.80 -8.00 -19.39
N PHE A 52 23.72 -8.28 -20.12
CA PHE A 52 22.35 -7.82 -19.81
C PHE A 52 21.56 -8.80 -18.95
N GLY A 53 22.13 -9.91 -18.57
CA GLY A 53 21.47 -10.92 -17.76
C GLY A 53 20.94 -12.11 -18.56
N SER A 54 20.05 -12.86 -17.93
CA SER A 54 19.43 -14.06 -18.51
C SER A 54 17.98 -13.82 -18.91
N VAL A 55 17.53 -14.56 -19.91
CA VAL A 55 16.11 -14.69 -20.28
C VAL A 55 15.75 -16.16 -20.17
N ILE A 56 14.74 -16.47 -19.38
CA ILE A 56 14.24 -17.83 -19.19
C ILE A 56 12.94 -17.97 -19.94
N MET A 57 12.82 -19.04 -20.70
CA MET A 57 11.66 -19.26 -21.51
C MET A 57 11.34 -20.72 -21.65
N LYS A 58 10.09 -21.03 -21.91
CA LYS A 58 9.60 -22.34 -22.24
C LYS A 58 9.29 -22.40 -23.72
N LYS A 59 9.68 -23.51 -24.36
CA LYS A 59 9.36 -23.76 -25.76
C LYS A 59 7.86 -24.01 -25.92
N MET A 60 7.27 -23.41 -26.95
CA MET A 60 5.87 -23.57 -27.32
C MET A 60 5.78 -24.28 -28.66
N GLY A 61 4.84 -25.22 -28.80
CA GLY A 61 4.61 -25.93 -30.08
C GLY A 61 5.71 -26.91 -30.49
N THR A 62 5.82 -27.12 -31.80
CA THR A 62 6.79 -28.07 -32.40
C THR A 62 8.18 -27.45 -32.53
N ASP A 63 9.19 -28.31 -32.77
CA ASP A 63 10.58 -27.88 -32.98
C ASP A 63 10.76 -26.93 -34.16
N GLU A 64 9.87 -27.00 -35.15
CA GLU A 64 9.90 -26.18 -36.36
C GLU A 64 9.36 -24.76 -36.13
N GLU A 65 8.48 -24.56 -35.15
CA GLU A 65 7.82 -23.27 -34.95
C GLU A 65 8.68 -22.24 -34.18
N ARG A 66 9.71 -22.70 -33.44
CA ARG A 66 10.63 -21.83 -32.66
C ARG A 66 9.94 -20.70 -31.89
N SER A 67 8.84 -21.03 -31.22
CA SER A 67 8.02 -20.13 -30.46
C SER A 67 8.25 -20.34 -28.97
N PHE A 68 8.29 -19.23 -28.18
CA PHE A 68 8.70 -19.30 -26.79
C PHE A 68 7.79 -18.46 -25.90
N LEU A 69 7.48 -18.99 -24.72
CA LEU A 69 6.85 -18.27 -23.63
C LEU A 69 7.92 -17.73 -22.69
N ILE A 70 7.96 -16.43 -22.45
CA ILE A 70 8.94 -15.80 -21.56
C ILE A 70 8.51 -16.02 -20.11
N ILE A 71 9.36 -16.69 -19.33
CA ILE A 71 9.16 -16.93 -17.90
C ILE A 71 9.81 -15.81 -17.08
N ASP A 72 11.06 -15.43 -17.43
CA ASP A 72 11.75 -14.29 -16.84
C ASP A 72 12.58 -13.56 -17.89
N GLY A 73 12.89 -12.29 -17.63
CA GLY A 73 13.66 -11.42 -18.52
C GLY A 73 12.82 -10.55 -19.44
N GLN A 74 11.52 -10.49 -19.27
CA GLN A 74 10.60 -9.68 -20.08
C GLN A 74 11.01 -8.20 -20.15
N GLN A 75 11.42 -7.59 -19.03
CA GLN A 75 11.84 -6.19 -19.00
C GLN A 75 13.01 -5.94 -19.94
N ARG A 76 13.99 -6.84 -19.92
CA ARG A 76 15.21 -6.77 -20.75
C ARG A 76 14.89 -6.91 -22.23
N ILE A 77 14.08 -7.91 -22.59
CA ILE A 77 13.68 -8.15 -23.99
C ILE A 77 12.83 -6.99 -24.51
N THR A 78 11.90 -6.46 -23.72
CA THR A 78 11.10 -5.28 -24.11
C THR A 78 11.98 -4.06 -24.33
N THR A 79 12.87 -3.74 -23.37
CA THR A 79 13.84 -2.64 -23.51
C THR A 79 14.68 -2.79 -24.75
N PHE A 80 15.14 -4.02 -25.01
CA PHE A 80 15.96 -4.31 -26.19
C PHE A 80 15.21 -4.06 -27.51
N ASN A 81 13.94 -4.47 -27.61
CA ASN A 81 13.12 -4.20 -28.80
C ASN A 81 12.93 -2.68 -29.01
N VAL A 82 12.59 -1.95 -27.94
CA VAL A 82 12.40 -0.49 -28.01
C VAL A 82 13.69 0.22 -28.42
N LEU A 83 14.84 -0.21 -27.87
CA LEU A 83 16.15 0.36 -28.19
C LEU A 83 16.54 0.11 -29.67
N VAL A 84 16.35 -1.11 -30.18
CA VAL A 84 16.59 -1.41 -31.60
C VAL A 84 15.67 -0.61 -32.50
N ARG A 85 14.39 -0.50 -32.15
CA ARG A 85 13.44 0.35 -32.89
C ARG A 85 13.89 1.81 -32.92
N THR A 86 14.33 2.34 -31.78
CA THR A 86 14.85 3.72 -31.69
C THR A 86 16.04 3.94 -32.61
N LEU A 87 16.99 3.00 -32.67
CA LEU A 87 18.14 3.10 -33.58
C LEU A 87 17.72 3.15 -35.06
N LEU A 88 16.69 2.39 -35.44
CA LEU A 88 16.15 2.43 -36.80
C LEU A 88 15.47 3.79 -37.12
N ASP A 89 14.86 4.40 -36.13
CA ASP A 89 14.12 5.67 -36.27
C ASP A 89 15.00 6.94 -36.31
N LEU A 90 16.29 6.81 -35.95
CA LEU A 90 17.22 7.95 -35.97
C LEU A 90 17.53 8.49 -37.40
N GLY A 91 17.03 7.84 -38.45
CA GLY A 91 17.32 8.23 -39.84
C GLY A 91 18.79 8.06 -40.25
N ILE A 92 19.56 7.30 -39.45
CA ILE A 92 20.98 7.03 -39.68
C ILE A 92 21.12 6.01 -40.81
N LYS A 93 21.91 6.34 -41.83
CA LYS A 93 22.22 5.39 -42.88
C LYS A 93 23.23 4.34 -42.36
N PHE A 94 22.73 3.17 -42.06
CA PHE A 94 23.53 1.97 -41.79
C PHE A 94 23.91 1.22 -43.07
N ALA A 95 24.92 0.35 -42.98
CA ALA A 95 25.15 -0.61 -44.06
C ALA A 95 23.94 -1.56 -44.19
N ASP A 96 23.59 -1.97 -45.41
CA ASP A 96 22.39 -2.77 -45.70
C ASP A 96 22.29 -4.04 -44.84
N THR A 97 23.43 -4.73 -44.64
CA THR A 97 23.51 -5.91 -43.76
C THR A 97 23.19 -5.61 -42.29
N LEU A 98 23.64 -4.46 -41.78
CA LEU A 98 23.35 -4.03 -40.39
C LEU A 98 21.90 -3.60 -40.25
N SER A 99 21.38 -2.84 -41.22
CA SER A 99 20.00 -2.40 -41.24
C SER A 99 19.03 -3.58 -41.29
N SER A 100 19.28 -4.57 -42.19
CA SER A 100 18.49 -5.79 -42.28
C SER A 100 18.56 -6.63 -41.00
N PHE A 101 19.74 -6.71 -40.39
CA PHE A 101 19.91 -7.42 -39.14
C PHE A 101 19.10 -6.80 -37.98
N LEU A 102 19.16 -5.47 -37.82
CA LEU A 102 18.38 -4.76 -36.80
C LEU A 102 16.86 -4.92 -37.01
N LYS A 103 16.40 -4.83 -38.27
CA LYS A 103 14.98 -5.08 -38.60
C LYS A 103 14.56 -6.50 -38.23
N ASN A 104 15.34 -7.52 -38.67
CA ASN A 104 15.05 -8.93 -38.38
C ASN A 104 15.12 -9.28 -36.89
N ALA A 105 15.81 -8.47 -36.07
CA ALA A 105 15.88 -8.68 -34.62
C ALA A 105 14.56 -8.37 -33.93
N ILE A 106 13.72 -7.52 -34.50
CA ILE A 106 12.45 -7.08 -33.89
C ILE A 106 11.22 -7.49 -34.69
N TYR A 107 11.37 -7.79 -35.99
CA TYR A 107 10.29 -8.22 -36.87
C TYR A 107 10.55 -9.57 -37.51
N ASP A 108 9.50 -10.34 -37.64
CA ASP A 108 9.38 -11.41 -38.65
C ASP A 108 8.80 -10.79 -39.92
N ILE A 109 9.53 -10.85 -41.02
CA ILE A 109 9.15 -10.17 -42.25
C ILE A 109 8.57 -11.20 -43.21
N GLU A 110 7.29 -11.13 -43.46
CA GLU A 110 6.56 -11.96 -44.42
C GLU A 110 6.25 -11.17 -45.69
N ILE A 111 5.90 -11.81 -46.77
CA ILE A 111 5.51 -11.17 -48.03
C ILE A 111 4.03 -11.53 -48.28
N ASP A 112 3.20 -10.52 -48.49
CA ASP A 112 1.78 -10.71 -48.84
C ASP A 112 1.58 -11.21 -50.29
N ASN A 113 0.31 -11.44 -50.64
CA ASN A 113 -0.04 -11.91 -51.99
C ASN A 113 0.25 -10.88 -53.10
N ASP A 114 0.38 -9.60 -52.73
CA ASP A 114 0.66 -8.49 -53.64
C ASP A 114 2.14 -8.15 -53.70
N GLY A 115 3.02 -8.84 -52.98
CA GLY A 115 4.46 -8.65 -52.96
C GLY A 115 4.97 -7.60 -51.99
N ASN A 116 4.14 -7.11 -51.06
CA ASN A 116 4.54 -6.14 -50.04
C ASN A 116 5.07 -6.86 -48.78
N GLU A 117 6.03 -6.21 -48.13
CA GLU A 117 6.54 -6.68 -46.83
C GLU A 117 5.50 -6.45 -45.71
N ILE A 118 5.19 -7.50 -44.96
CA ILE A 118 4.39 -7.44 -43.72
C ILE A 118 5.35 -7.62 -42.54
N PHE A 119 5.30 -6.66 -41.61
CA PHE A 119 6.16 -6.63 -40.42
C PHE A 119 5.40 -7.16 -39.20
N LEU A 120 5.71 -8.36 -38.76
CA LEU A 120 5.15 -8.96 -37.54
C LEU A 120 6.15 -8.85 -36.41
N THR A 121 5.78 -8.24 -35.28
CA THR A 121 6.67 -8.14 -34.12
C THR A 121 7.00 -9.51 -33.56
N ARG A 122 8.29 -9.79 -33.32
CA ARG A 122 8.73 -11.06 -32.72
C ARG A 122 8.39 -11.15 -31.25
N LEU A 123 8.26 -10.02 -30.55
CA LEU A 123 7.82 -9.95 -29.16
C LEU A 123 6.32 -9.64 -29.09
N ILE A 124 5.57 -10.51 -28.41
CA ILE A 124 4.18 -10.29 -28.03
C ILE A 124 4.20 -9.83 -26.58
N PRO A 125 3.87 -8.58 -26.28
CA PRO A 125 3.92 -8.05 -24.91
C PRO A 125 2.74 -8.52 -24.05
N SER A 126 2.80 -8.23 -22.74
CA SER A 126 1.65 -8.39 -21.84
C SER A 126 0.46 -7.53 -22.27
N ASN A 127 -0.76 -7.88 -21.85
CA ASN A 127 -1.96 -7.13 -22.22
C ASN A 127 -1.88 -5.64 -21.84
N ILE A 128 -1.30 -5.34 -20.69
CA ILE A 128 -1.19 -3.97 -20.17
C ILE A 128 -0.26 -3.12 -21.05
N ASP A 129 0.80 -3.73 -21.56
CA ASP A 129 1.83 -3.06 -22.35
C ASP A 129 1.49 -3.00 -23.84
N LYS A 130 0.48 -3.77 -24.27
CA LYS A 130 0.20 -4.04 -25.69
C LYS A 130 0.02 -2.77 -26.51
N ALA A 131 -0.85 -1.88 -26.10
CA ALA A 131 -1.16 -0.68 -26.87
C ALA A 131 0.07 0.25 -27.02
N ALA A 132 0.84 0.45 -25.95
CA ALA A 132 2.04 1.26 -25.98
C ALA A 132 3.14 0.61 -26.83
N PHE A 133 3.32 -0.71 -26.68
CA PHE A 133 4.31 -1.45 -27.44
C PHE A 133 3.99 -1.47 -28.95
N GLU A 134 2.76 -1.78 -29.33
CA GLU A 134 2.31 -1.77 -30.72
C GLU A 134 2.50 -0.39 -31.36
N LYS A 135 2.18 0.71 -30.65
CA LYS A 135 2.42 2.07 -31.12
C LYS A 135 3.91 2.35 -31.41
N ILE A 136 4.81 1.90 -30.52
CA ILE A 136 6.25 2.06 -30.71
C ILE A 136 6.76 1.17 -31.86
N MET A 137 6.24 -0.03 -31.99
CA MET A 137 6.73 -1.02 -32.96
C MET A 137 6.03 -0.96 -34.32
N ASP A 138 5.01 -0.09 -34.50
CA ASP A 138 4.34 0.06 -35.79
C ASP A 138 5.32 0.45 -36.88
N ALA A 139 5.51 -0.43 -37.86
CA ALA A 139 6.45 -0.23 -38.96
C ALA A 139 5.96 0.79 -40.02
N GLU A 140 4.63 1.00 -40.07
CA GLU A 140 3.97 1.87 -41.08
C GLU A 140 3.77 3.30 -40.57
N ALA A 141 3.95 3.55 -39.27
CA ALA A 141 3.83 4.90 -38.72
C ALA A 141 4.90 5.85 -39.27
N ASP A 142 4.56 7.13 -39.38
CA ASP A 142 5.52 8.19 -39.67
C ASP A 142 6.66 8.21 -38.65
N ARG A 143 7.90 8.28 -39.13
CA ARG A 143 9.10 8.18 -38.30
C ARG A 143 10.03 9.37 -38.44
N PRO A 144 10.66 9.83 -37.31
CA PRO A 144 10.50 9.36 -35.95
C PRO A 144 9.13 9.71 -35.36
N LEU A 145 8.72 9.01 -34.30
CA LEU A 145 7.49 9.38 -33.58
C LEU A 145 7.61 10.77 -32.97
N ASP A 146 6.50 11.51 -32.96
CA ASP A 146 6.39 12.77 -32.24
C ASP A 146 6.44 12.50 -30.72
N LEU A 147 7.54 12.92 -30.08
CA LEU A 147 7.76 12.68 -28.65
C LEU A 147 6.75 13.43 -27.77
N ASP A 148 6.21 14.55 -28.24
CA ASP A 148 5.22 15.34 -27.47
C ASP A 148 3.81 14.70 -27.53
N ALA A 149 3.59 13.81 -28.50
CA ALA A 149 2.35 13.04 -28.64
C ALA A 149 2.35 11.71 -27.90
N LEU A 150 3.41 11.39 -27.16
CA LEU A 150 3.50 10.17 -26.35
C LEU A 150 2.69 10.31 -25.05
N SER A 151 2.08 9.21 -24.60
CA SER A 151 1.19 9.17 -23.42
C SER A 151 1.94 8.98 -22.08
N ASN A 152 3.28 9.06 -22.09
CA ASN A 152 4.14 8.86 -20.91
C ASN A 152 4.02 7.49 -20.24
N THR A 153 3.66 6.45 -20.98
CA THR A 153 3.77 5.09 -20.46
C THR A 153 5.25 4.71 -20.32
N PRO A 154 5.62 3.74 -19.42
CA PRO A 154 7.01 3.35 -19.25
C PRO A 154 7.70 2.92 -20.56
N ILE A 155 6.99 2.27 -21.49
CA ILE A 155 7.52 1.87 -22.81
C ILE A 155 7.77 3.08 -23.71
N GLU A 156 6.82 4.02 -23.74
CA GLU A 156 6.97 5.27 -24.51
C GLU A 156 8.08 6.15 -23.94
N ASN A 157 8.23 6.18 -22.61
CA ASN A 157 9.34 6.87 -21.94
C ASN A 157 10.70 6.26 -22.30
N ALA A 158 10.78 4.91 -22.40
CA ALA A 158 11.99 4.24 -22.86
C ALA A 158 12.37 4.68 -24.31
N TYR A 159 11.40 4.70 -25.22
CA TYR A 159 11.61 5.18 -26.57
C TYR A 159 12.09 6.64 -26.61
N ALA A 160 11.40 7.52 -25.89
CA ALA A 160 11.72 8.94 -25.82
C ALA A 160 13.14 9.17 -25.24
N TYR A 161 13.49 8.44 -24.18
CA TYR A 161 14.81 8.51 -23.56
C TYR A 161 15.91 8.10 -24.55
N PHE A 162 15.83 6.93 -25.16
CA PHE A 162 16.85 6.43 -26.08
C PHE A 162 16.94 7.29 -27.33
N TYR A 163 15.81 7.77 -27.87
CA TYR A 163 15.79 8.68 -29.01
C TYR A 163 16.52 9.99 -28.71
N LYS A 164 16.19 10.64 -27.58
CA LYS A 164 16.87 11.87 -27.14
C LYS A 164 18.35 11.64 -26.88
N TYR A 165 18.69 10.54 -26.22
CA TYR A 165 20.08 10.20 -25.93
C TYR A 165 20.91 10.07 -27.21
N PHE A 166 20.51 9.24 -28.16
CA PHE A 166 21.28 9.01 -29.39
C PHE A 166 21.27 10.23 -30.33
N SER A 167 20.18 10.98 -30.38
CA SER A 167 20.11 12.23 -31.12
C SER A 167 21.14 13.24 -30.61
N ASN A 168 21.30 13.37 -29.31
CA ASN A 168 22.25 14.28 -28.67
C ASN A 168 23.70 13.75 -28.72
N ALA A 169 23.91 12.47 -28.55
CA ALA A 169 25.24 11.85 -28.59
C ALA A 169 25.83 11.79 -30.01
N GLY A 170 25.00 11.86 -31.02
CA GLY A 170 25.40 11.95 -32.43
C GLY A 170 25.52 10.60 -33.15
N VAL A 171 25.58 10.70 -34.48
CA VAL A 171 25.52 9.57 -35.42
C VAL A 171 26.62 8.51 -35.15
N ASP A 172 27.83 8.93 -34.82
CA ASP A 172 28.95 8.01 -34.61
C ASP A 172 28.76 7.14 -33.38
N VAL A 173 28.17 7.71 -32.33
CA VAL A 173 27.84 6.96 -31.10
C VAL A 173 26.76 5.92 -31.38
N ALA A 174 25.69 6.31 -32.08
CA ALA A 174 24.61 5.40 -32.45
C ALA A 174 25.11 4.28 -33.38
N LYS A 175 25.95 4.61 -34.38
CA LYS A 175 26.58 3.60 -35.27
C LYS A 175 27.48 2.62 -34.49
N LYS A 176 28.30 3.13 -33.59
CA LYS A 176 29.16 2.31 -32.74
C LYS A 176 28.34 1.36 -31.87
N PHE A 177 27.23 1.88 -31.32
CA PHE A 177 26.31 1.10 -30.51
C PHE A 177 25.66 -0.03 -31.34
N ALA A 178 25.10 0.29 -32.51
CA ALA A 178 24.51 -0.69 -33.41
C ALA A 178 25.51 -1.75 -33.86
N LEU A 179 26.78 -1.37 -34.15
CA LEU A 179 27.84 -2.31 -34.48
C LEU A 179 28.24 -3.20 -33.29
N LYS A 180 28.25 -2.70 -32.08
CA LYS A 180 28.44 -3.53 -30.89
C LYS A 180 27.33 -4.58 -30.78
N LEU A 181 26.07 -4.21 -30.97
CA LEU A 181 24.94 -5.15 -31.01
C LEU A 181 25.11 -6.22 -32.09
N TYR A 182 25.60 -5.85 -33.27
CA TYR A 182 25.83 -6.78 -34.38
C TYR A 182 26.97 -7.75 -34.16
N ASN A 183 28.11 -7.25 -33.66
CA ASN A 183 29.36 -8.02 -33.60
C ASN A 183 29.57 -8.82 -32.32
N HIS A 184 28.87 -8.49 -31.23
CA HIS A 184 29.14 -9.06 -29.91
C HIS A 184 27.89 -9.64 -29.26
N ASN A 185 27.88 -10.85 -29.18
CA ASN A 185 26.76 -11.77 -29.17
C ASN A 185 26.47 -12.42 -27.81
N LYS A 186 27.37 -12.33 -26.83
CA LYS A 186 27.22 -12.98 -25.52
C LYS A 186 26.69 -12.00 -24.44
N SER A 187 25.85 -11.06 -24.84
CA SER A 187 25.28 -10.06 -23.94
C SER A 187 24.11 -10.57 -23.10
N MET A 188 23.49 -11.66 -23.50
CA MET A 188 22.42 -12.33 -22.76
C MET A 188 22.60 -13.84 -22.73
N ILE A 189 22.08 -14.48 -21.69
CA ILE A 189 21.97 -15.94 -21.62
C ILE A 189 20.50 -16.31 -21.82
N PHE A 190 20.24 -17.12 -22.86
CA PHE A 190 18.91 -17.69 -23.07
C PHE A 190 18.86 -19.09 -22.47
N ILE A 191 17.92 -19.31 -21.57
CA ILE A 191 17.71 -20.59 -20.88
C ILE A 191 16.37 -21.12 -21.32
N THR A 192 16.38 -22.23 -22.06
CA THR A 192 15.15 -22.90 -22.47
C THR A 192 14.83 -24.02 -21.49
N LEU A 193 13.59 -23.99 -20.97
CA LEU A 193 13.06 -25.02 -20.10
C LEU A 193 12.36 -26.09 -20.92
N ASP A 194 12.54 -27.34 -20.48
CA ASP A 194 11.85 -28.50 -21.00
C ASP A 194 10.55 -28.76 -20.23
N ASP A 195 9.64 -29.55 -20.79
CA ASP A 195 8.35 -29.89 -20.15
C ASP A 195 8.49 -30.57 -18.77
N LYS A 196 9.67 -31.12 -18.46
CA LYS A 196 9.97 -31.76 -17.18
C LYS A 196 10.53 -30.82 -16.14
N ASP A 197 10.90 -29.60 -16.53
CA ASP A 197 11.44 -28.60 -15.62
C ASP A 197 10.32 -27.94 -14.82
N ASP A 198 10.55 -27.73 -13.53
CA ASP A 198 9.64 -27.00 -12.64
C ASP A 198 9.85 -25.50 -12.86
N GLU A 199 9.05 -24.93 -13.78
CA GLU A 199 9.11 -23.51 -14.17
C GLU A 199 9.08 -22.59 -12.97
N GLN A 200 8.23 -22.91 -12.00
CA GLN A 200 8.02 -22.07 -10.82
C GLN A 200 9.23 -22.07 -9.87
N LYS A 201 9.84 -23.23 -9.63
CA LYS A 201 11.05 -23.29 -8.80
C LYS A 201 12.23 -22.57 -9.44
N ILE A 202 12.34 -22.68 -10.76
CA ILE A 202 13.40 -22.00 -11.53
C ILE A 202 13.16 -20.49 -11.48
N PHE A 203 11.93 -20.05 -11.73
CA PHE A 203 11.52 -18.67 -11.64
C PHE A 203 11.80 -18.07 -10.24
N ASP A 204 11.38 -18.75 -9.16
CA ASP A 204 11.62 -18.32 -7.78
C ASP A 204 13.13 -18.22 -7.44
N SER A 205 13.95 -19.11 -8.01
CA SER A 205 15.41 -19.12 -7.76
C SER A 205 16.17 -18.02 -8.51
N VAL A 206 15.72 -17.66 -9.71
CA VAL A 206 16.40 -16.67 -10.57
C VAL A 206 15.96 -15.24 -10.27
N ASN A 207 14.71 -15.02 -9.90
CA ASN A 207 14.23 -13.70 -9.48
C ASN A 207 14.97 -13.09 -8.27
N SER A 208 15.71 -13.90 -7.53
CA SER A 208 16.59 -13.40 -6.45
C SER A 208 17.75 -12.53 -6.95
N LEU A 209 18.03 -12.49 -8.25
CA LEU A 209 19.18 -11.81 -8.87
C LEU A 209 18.80 -10.54 -9.66
N GLY A 210 17.49 -10.22 -9.79
CA GLY A 210 16.99 -9.05 -10.53
C GLY A 210 16.10 -8.12 -9.68
N LYS A 211 15.32 -7.25 -10.34
CA LYS A 211 14.27 -6.47 -9.68
C LYS A 211 13.20 -7.45 -9.17
N ALA A 212 13.24 -7.78 -7.88
CA ALA A 212 12.40 -8.82 -7.28
C ALA A 212 10.92 -8.60 -7.61
N LEU A 213 10.21 -9.69 -7.92
CA LEU A 213 8.75 -9.65 -8.02
C LEU A 213 8.15 -9.41 -6.65
N SER A 214 7.07 -8.62 -6.63
CA SER A 214 6.24 -8.49 -5.43
C SER A 214 5.53 -9.82 -5.12
N ASN A 215 5.13 -10.01 -3.86
CA ASN A 215 4.31 -11.18 -3.49
C ASN A 215 3.01 -11.24 -4.29
N SER A 216 2.41 -10.08 -4.57
CA SER A 216 1.20 -9.96 -5.37
C SER A 216 1.40 -10.42 -6.82
N ASP A 217 2.56 -10.11 -7.43
CA ASP A 217 2.89 -10.59 -8.78
C ASP A 217 3.08 -12.11 -8.80
N ILE A 218 3.76 -12.67 -7.79
CA ILE A 218 3.98 -14.12 -7.67
C ILE A 218 2.63 -14.84 -7.55
N ILE A 219 1.73 -14.36 -6.69
CA ILE A 219 0.41 -14.94 -6.49
C ILE A 219 -0.42 -14.86 -7.77
N LYS A 220 -0.47 -13.69 -8.40
CA LYS A 220 -1.16 -13.47 -9.67
C LYS A 220 -0.69 -14.43 -10.75
N ASN A 221 0.62 -14.47 -10.95
CA ASN A 221 1.23 -15.32 -11.97
C ASN A 221 0.88 -16.80 -11.74
N TYR A 222 0.93 -17.24 -10.49
CA TYR A 222 0.57 -18.62 -10.13
C TYR A 222 -0.88 -18.97 -10.44
N ILE A 223 -1.82 -18.09 -10.07
CA ILE A 223 -3.26 -18.27 -10.36
C ILE A 223 -3.48 -18.48 -11.88
N PHE A 224 -3.01 -17.54 -12.69
CA PHE A 224 -3.32 -17.56 -14.13
C PHE A 224 -2.49 -18.56 -14.92
N GLN A 225 -1.29 -18.90 -14.47
CA GLN A 225 -0.52 -20.01 -15.01
C GLN A 225 -1.23 -21.33 -14.75
N LYS A 226 -1.73 -21.57 -13.54
CA LYS A 226 -2.51 -22.75 -13.21
C LYS A 226 -3.78 -22.88 -14.05
N MET A 227 -4.48 -21.77 -14.29
CA MET A 227 -5.62 -21.75 -15.22
C MET A 227 -5.20 -22.12 -16.65
N LYS A 228 -4.06 -21.60 -17.13
CA LYS A 228 -3.52 -21.94 -18.47
C LYS A 228 -3.16 -23.43 -18.58
N GLU A 229 -2.63 -24.04 -17.54
CA GLU A 229 -2.34 -25.49 -17.49
C GLU A 229 -3.61 -26.30 -17.70
N TYR A 230 -4.73 -25.93 -17.09
CA TYR A 230 -6.03 -26.57 -17.31
C TYR A 230 -6.58 -26.37 -18.74
N ALA A 231 -6.17 -25.33 -19.43
CA ALA A 231 -6.54 -25.12 -20.83
C ALA A 231 -5.84 -26.13 -21.78
N ASN A 232 -4.68 -26.65 -21.38
CA ASN A 232 -3.90 -27.65 -22.12
C ASN A 232 -3.71 -27.30 -23.62
N GLY A 233 -3.34 -26.03 -23.91
CA GLY A 233 -3.12 -25.54 -25.27
C GLY A 233 -4.39 -25.21 -26.10
N ASP A 234 -5.58 -25.41 -25.54
CA ASP A 234 -6.85 -25.05 -26.20
C ASP A 234 -7.01 -23.52 -26.28
N SER A 235 -6.90 -22.97 -27.50
CA SER A 235 -6.97 -21.53 -27.75
C SER A 235 -8.29 -20.89 -27.29
N VAL A 236 -9.42 -21.59 -27.40
CA VAL A 236 -10.73 -21.09 -26.95
C VAL A 236 -10.78 -20.99 -25.43
N LYS A 237 -10.15 -21.94 -24.73
CA LYS A 237 -10.06 -21.88 -23.26
C LYS A 237 -9.10 -20.78 -22.82
N ILE A 238 -7.96 -20.61 -23.51
CA ILE A 238 -7.02 -19.54 -23.24
C ILE A 238 -7.68 -18.17 -23.40
N ASP A 239 -8.48 -17.94 -24.45
CA ASP A 239 -9.23 -16.70 -24.64
C ASP A 239 -10.25 -16.46 -23.50
N LYS A 240 -10.90 -17.52 -23.00
CA LYS A 240 -11.77 -17.40 -21.81
C LYS A 240 -10.99 -17.01 -20.56
N ILE A 241 -9.79 -17.57 -20.36
CA ILE A 241 -8.93 -17.23 -19.21
C ILE A 241 -8.47 -15.78 -19.29
N THR A 242 -8.11 -15.29 -20.49
CA THR A 242 -7.78 -13.88 -20.70
C THR A 242 -8.96 -12.97 -20.31
N LYS A 243 -10.18 -13.31 -20.72
CA LYS A 243 -11.38 -12.56 -20.30
C LYS A 243 -11.65 -12.61 -18.80
N ILE A 244 -11.32 -13.72 -18.13
CA ILE A 244 -11.38 -13.83 -16.66
C ILE A 244 -10.36 -12.88 -16.02
N TYR A 245 -9.12 -12.85 -16.54
CA TYR A 245 -8.07 -11.93 -16.10
C TYR A 245 -8.50 -10.48 -16.26
N ASP A 246 -8.92 -10.07 -17.46
CA ASP A 246 -9.34 -8.70 -17.75
C ASP A 246 -10.49 -8.27 -16.83
N LYS A 247 -11.49 -9.14 -16.63
CA LYS A 247 -12.69 -8.84 -15.86
C LYS A 247 -12.47 -8.81 -14.36
N TYR A 248 -11.69 -9.75 -13.80
CA TYR A 248 -11.63 -9.97 -12.35
C TYR A 248 -10.29 -9.60 -11.73
N TRP A 249 -9.25 -9.37 -12.53
CA TRP A 249 -7.96 -8.92 -12.05
C TRP A 249 -7.60 -7.53 -12.57
N ASP A 250 -7.48 -7.38 -13.87
CA ASP A 250 -7.05 -6.14 -14.51
C ASP A 250 -7.98 -4.97 -14.16
N SER A 251 -9.28 -5.16 -14.31
CA SER A 251 -10.30 -4.12 -14.06
C SER A 251 -10.30 -3.55 -12.64
N ILE A 252 -9.78 -4.28 -11.64
CA ILE A 252 -9.77 -3.83 -10.24
C ILE A 252 -8.38 -3.37 -9.79
N PHE A 253 -7.30 -4.06 -10.22
CA PHE A 253 -5.97 -3.80 -9.71
C PHE A 253 -5.09 -2.93 -10.63
N TYR A 254 -5.35 -2.92 -11.94
CA TYR A 254 -4.55 -2.19 -12.93
C TYR A 254 -5.30 -1.06 -13.63
N ALA A 255 -6.62 -0.92 -13.48
CA ALA A 255 -7.34 0.21 -14.06
C ALA A 255 -6.71 1.55 -13.63
N GLU A 256 -6.54 2.49 -14.58
CA GLU A 256 -5.80 3.76 -14.39
C GLU A 256 -6.21 4.52 -13.12
N ASN A 257 -7.50 4.57 -12.82
CA ASN A 257 -8.05 5.28 -11.66
C ASN A 257 -7.89 4.50 -10.32
N ARG A 258 -7.33 3.29 -10.32
CA ARG A 258 -7.21 2.42 -9.15
C ARG A 258 -5.80 1.95 -8.89
N LYS A 259 -4.97 1.88 -9.92
CA LYS A 259 -3.59 1.41 -9.85
C LYS A 259 -2.79 2.14 -8.77
N ASP A 260 -2.86 3.46 -8.72
CA ASP A 260 -2.12 4.26 -7.74
C ASP A 260 -2.49 3.89 -6.31
N PHE A 261 -3.76 3.61 -6.03
CA PHE A 261 -4.18 3.12 -4.71
C PHE A 261 -3.58 1.77 -4.38
N TRP A 262 -3.72 0.78 -5.28
CA TRP A 262 -3.31 -0.59 -4.99
C TRP A 262 -1.81 -0.77 -4.80
N TYR A 263 -1.01 -0.02 -5.55
CA TYR A 263 0.46 -0.07 -5.53
C TYR A 263 1.10 1.06 -4.74
N GLN A 264 0.31 1.87 -4.02
CA GLN A 264 0.86 2.86 -3.11
C GLN A 264 1.60 2.18 -1.98
N GLU A 265 2.92 2.38 -1.92
CA GLU A 265 3.76 1.88 -0.84
C GLU A 265 3.52 2.68 0.46
N PHE A 266 3.42 1.97 1.56
CA PHE A 266 3.39 2.54 2.91
C PHE A 266 4.10 1.61 3.90
N THR A 267 4.35 2.12 5.11
CA THR A 267 5.02 1.34 6.16
C THR A 267 3.99 0.87 7.19
N LEU A 268 3.89 -0.45 7.35
CA LEU A 268 3.09 -1.07 8.40
C LEU A 268 4.03 -1.64 9.49
N GLY A 269 4.16 -0.92 10.60
CA GLY A 269 5.16 -1.23 11.62
C GLY A 269 6.59 -1.04 11.10
N ARG A 270 7.27 -2.14 10.76
CA ARG A 270 8.65 -2.14 10.21
C ARG A 270 8.72 -2.66 8.77
N ILE A 271 7.59 -2.98 8.17
CA ILE A 271 7.52 -3.64 6.86
C ILE A 271 6.98 -2.63 5.85
N LYS A 272 7.68 -2.46 4.72
CA LYS A 272 7.14 -1.81 3.54
C LYS A 272 6.19 -2.77 2.85
N THR A 273 5.03 -2.29 2.48
CA THR A 273 3.96 -3.05 1.83
C THR A 273 3.09 -2.10 1.01
N ASP A 274 2.16 -2.65 0.24
CA ASP A 274 1.15 -1.91 -0.50
C ASP A 274 -0.27 -2.42 -0.17
N HIS A 275 -1.29 -1.75 -0.70
CA HIS A 275 -2.68 -2.14 -0.45
C HIS A 275 -3.03 -3.51 -1.06
N LEU A 276 -2.43 -3.88 -2.19
CA LEU A 276 -2.69 -5.16 -2.84
C LEU A 276 -2.16 -6.32 -2.00
N GLU A 277 -0.93 -6.21 -1.50
CA GLU A 277 -0.34 -7.24 -0.63
C GLU A 277 -1.13 -7.39 0.68
N CYS A 278 -1.52 -6.26 1.29
CA CYS A 278 -2.38 -6.28 2.48
C CYS A 278 -3.73 -6.95 2.20
N PHE A 279 -4.37 -6.62 1.09
CA PHE A 279 -5.63 -7.23 0.67
C PHE A 279 -5.50 -8.74 0.45
N LEU A 280 -4.48 -9.19 -0.28
CA LEU A 280 -4.25 -10.62 -0.53
C LEU A 280 -4.04 -11.40 0.77
N LYS A 281 -3.33 -10.82 1.73
CA LYS A 281 -3.16 -11.40 3.06
C LYS A 281 -4.50 -11.50 3.80
N ASP A 282 -5.27 -10.42 3.81
CA ASP A 282 -6.57 -10.37 4.48
C ASP A 282 -7.55 -11.39 3.87
N PHE A 283 -7.58 -11.48 2.53
CA PHE A 283 -8.40 -12.45 1.81
C PHE A 283 -7.99 -13.90 2.12
N ALA A 284 -6.70 -14.21 2.16
CA ALA A 284 -6.22 -15.55 2.50
C ALA A 284 -6.60 -15.98 3.92
N ILE A 285 -6.63 -15.03 4.88
CA ILE A 285 -7.10 -15.28 6.26
C ILE A 285 -8.61 -15.53 6.26
N ILE A 286 -9.40 -14.75 5.52
CA ILE A 286 -10.86 -14.94 5.39
C ILE A 286 -11.17 -16.30 4.80
N CYS A 287 -10.46 -16.73 3.76
CA CYS A 287 -10.62 -18.03 3.12
C CYS A 287 -9.99 -19.20 3.92
N LYS A 288 -9.35 -18.93 5.06
CA LYS A 288 -8.84 -19.90 6.06
C LYS A 288 -7.67 -20.79 5.59
N PHE A 289 -7.01 -20.48 4.48
CA PHE A 289 -5.82 -21.20 4.04
C PHE A 289 -4.51 -20.55 4.50
N TYR A 290 -4.58 -19.38 5.14
CA TYR A 290 -3.42 -18.69 5.71
C TYR A 290 -3.69 -18.24 7.14
N ALA A 291 -2.75 -18.55 8.03
CA ALA A 291 -2.74 -18.06 9.43
C ALA A 291 -1.53 -17.15 9.63
N ALA A 292 -1.73 -15.95 10.13
CA ALA A 292 -0.66 -14.98 10.39
C ALA A 292 0.19 -15.39 11.62
N LYS A 293 1.02 -16.42 11.49
CA LYS A 293 1.98 -16.81 12.53
C LYS A 293 3.22 -15.92 12.46
N LYS A 294 3.80 -15.55 13.61
CA LYS A 294 5.03 -14.73 13.71
C LYS A 294 6.25 -15.27 12.95
N THR A 295 6.24 -16.53 12.56
CA THR A 295 7.37 -17.25 11.95
C THR A 295 7.26 -17.44 10.44
N THR A 296 6.12 -17.17 9.84
CA THR A 296 5.96 -17.22 8.39
C THR A 296 6.30 -15.84 7.81
N GLY A 297 7.54 -15.66 7.37
CA GLY A 297 7.95 -14.44 6.66
C GLY A 297 7.15 -14.23 5.36
N ILE A 298 7.56 -13.22 4.60
CA ILE A 298 6.96 -12.82 3.32
C ILE A 298 6.66 -14.02 2.38
N HIS A 299 7.56 -15.00 2.31
CA HIS A 299 7.36 -16.24 1.53
C HIS A 299 6.21 -17.16 2.03
N GLY A 300 5.76 -17.00 3.25
CA GLY A 300 4.66 -17.81 3.81
C GLY A 300 3.33 -17.58 3.11
N LEU A 301 3.03 -16.34 2.72
CA LEU A 301 1.78 -16.00 2.01
C LEU A 301 1.74 -16.63 0.61
N CYS A 302 2.81 -16.46 -0.18
CA CYS A 302 2.90 -17.05 -1.53
C CYS A 302 2.75 -18.57 -1.48
N ASN A 303 3.43 -19.25 -0.54
CA ASN A 303 3.33 -20.70 -0.39
C ASN A 303 1.93 -21.15 0.01
N ALA A 304 1.23 -20.39 0.87
CA ALA A 304 -0.15 -20.69 1.23
C ALA A 304 -1.08 -20.59 0.03
N TYR A 305 -0.93 -19.55 -0.80
CA TYR A 305 -1.68 -19.42 -2.05
C TYR A 305 -1.38 -20.58 -3.00
N LYS A 306 -0.12 -20.92 -3.23
CA LYS A 306 0.28 -22.04 -4.09
C LYS A 306 -0.38 -23.35 -3.65
N SER A 307 -0.23 -23.70 -2.37
CA SER A 307 -0.82 -24.92 -1.82
C SER A 307 -2.34 -24.96 -1.97
N HIS A 308 -3.02 -23.85 -1.70
CA HIS A 308 -4.47 -23.77 -1.84
C HIS A 308 -4.93 -23.89 -3.29
N ILE A 309 -4.26 -23.19 -4.22
CA ILE A 309 -4.60 -23.20 -5.66
C ILE A 309 -4.36 -24.59 -6.26
N ASP A 310 -3.35 -25.33 -5.81
CA ASP A 310 -3.07 -26.70 -6.30
C ASP A 310 -4.17 -27.70 -5.95
N GLU A 311 -4.96 -27.44 -4.92
CA GLU A 311 -6.11 -28.26 -4.52
C GLU A 311 -7.39 -27.96 -5.33
N LEU A 312 -7.43 -26.84 -6.08
CA LEU A 312 -8.61 -26.40 -6.82
C LEU A 312 -8.58 -26.95 -8.25
N ASP A 313 -9.73 -27.38 -8.74
CA ASP A 313 -9.97 -27.60 -10.18
C ASP A 313 -10.22 -26.26 -10.91
N TYR A 314 -10.38 -26.31 -12.23
CA TYR A 314 -10.57 -25.11 -13.05
C TYR A 314 -11.78 -24.27 -12.62
N ASP A 315 -12.92 -24.91 -12.37
CA ASP A 315 -14.16 -24.21 -12.04
C ASP A 315 -14.08 -23.58 -10.63
N SER A 316 -13.52 -24.32 -9.68
CA SER A 316 -13.25 -23.85 -8.33
C SER A 316 -12.26 -22.68 -8.32
N LEU A 317 -11.19 -22.75 -9.13
CA LEU A 317 -10.21 -21.68 -9.26
C LEU A 317 -10.83 -20.44 -9.91
N HIS A 318 -11.70 -20.59 -10.90
CA HIS A 318 -12.44 -19.47 -11.49
C HIS A 318 -13.37 -18.81 -10.45
N MET A 319 -14.09 -19.60 -9.65
CA MET A 319 -14.93 -19.07 -8.58
C MET A 319 -14.11 -18.36 -7.50
N PHE A 320 -12.93 -18.89 -7.15
CA PHE A 320 -12.00 -18.28 -6.22
C PHE A 320 -11.53 -16.88 -6.69
N VAL A 321 -11.15 -16.75 -7.98
CA VAL A 321 -10.77 -15.45 -8.57
C VAL A 321 -11.94 -14.46 -8.58
N LYS A 322 -13.15 -14.94 -8.88
CA LYS A 322 -14.36 -14.12 -8.84
C LYS A 322 -14.67 -13.64 -7.41
N GLU A 323 -14.54 -14.50 -6.42
CA GLU A 323 -14.74 -14.14 -5.01
C GLU A 323 -13.70 -13.14 -4.55
N MET A 324 -12.42 -13.33 -4.89
CA MET A 324 -11.36 -12.38 -4.64
C MET A 324 -11.70 -10.99 -5.21
N TYR A 325 -12.18 -10.92 -6.44
CA TYR A 325 -12.63 -9.67 -7.06
C TYR A 325 -13.75 -8.98 -6.27
N GLU A 326 -14.75 -9.75 -5.78
CA GLU A 326 -15.84 -9.19 -4.98
C GLU A 326 -15.35 -8.61 -3.65
N TYR A 327 -14.40 -9.29 -2.98
CA TYR A 327 -13.74 -8.76 -1.78
C TYR A 327 -12.87 -7.54 -2.08
N ALA A 328 -12.14 -7.53 -3.21
CA ALA A 328 -11.31 -6.41 -3.62
C ALA A 328 -12.12 -5.13 -3.85
N LYS A 329 -13.32 -5.23 -4.44
CA LYS A 329 -14.23 -4.08 -4.60
C LYS A 329 -14.61 -3.47 -3.25
N VAL A 330 -14.94 -4.30 -2.28
CA VAL A 330 -15.30 -3.84 -0.94
C VAL A 330 -14.09 -3.21 -0.25
N TYR A 331 -12.92 -3.86 -0.33
CA TYR A 331 -11.68 -3.33 0.23
C TYR A 331 -11.34 -1.95 -0.33
N TYR A 332 -11.35 -1.81 -1.65
CA TYR A 332 -11.09 -0.55 -2.33
C TYR A 332 -12.08 0.54 -1.90
N ALA A 333 -13.39 0.22 -1.92
CA ALA A 333 -14.44 1.18 -1.60
C ALA A 333 -14.29 1.74 -0.18
N TYR A 334 -14.20 0.87 0.84
CA TYR A 334 -14.14 1.37 2.21
C TYR A 334 -12.82 2.06 2.56
N LYS A 335 -11.70 1.62 1.98
CA LYS A 335 -10.39 2.27 2.22
C LYS A 335 -10.33 3.65 1.58
N THR A 336 -10.81 3.81 0.35
CA THR A 336 -10.82 5.11 -0.34
C THR A 336 -11.83 6.07 0.28
N GLU A 337 -12.99 5.58 0.72
CA GLU A 337 -13.97 6.37 1.47
C GLU A 337 -13.36 6.91 2.76
N TYR A 338 -12.72 6.05 3.56
CA TYR A 338 -12.03 6.46 4.79
C TYR A 338 -10.90 7.47 4.53
N GLN A 339 -10.05 7.23 3.51
CA GLN A 339 -8.95 8.14 3.17
C GLN A 339 -9.42 9.52 2.71
N SER A 340 -10.58 9.60 2.07
CA SER A 340 -11.18 10.86 1.61
C SER A 340 -12.02 11.58 2.69
N GLN A 341 -12.18 10.98 3.88
CA GLN A 341 -13.05 11.48 4.92
C GLN A 341 -12.54 12.81 5.51
N ASN A 342 -13.32 13.85 5.34
CA ASN A 342 -13.01 15.20 5.82
C ASN A 342 -13.90 15.66 6.98
N ASN A 343 -14.98 14.92 7.28
CA ASN A 343 -15.90 15.21 8.37
C ASN A 343 -16.34 13.92 9.05
N PHE A 344 -15.83 13.66 10.25
CA PHE A 344 -16.20 12.50 11.06
C PHE A 344 -17.43 12.85 11.93
N ILE A 345 -18.46 12.04 11.79
CA ILE A 345 -19.67 12.11 12.62
C ILE A 345 -19.86 10.82 13.40
N TRP A 346 -20.50 10.91 14.58
CA TRP A 346 -20.63 9.76 15.48
C TRP A 346 -21.46 8.62 14.88
N SER A 347 -22.52 8.94 14.15
CA SER A 347 -23.41 7.97 13.50
C SER A 347 -22.76 7.22 12.35
N ASP A 348 -21.64 7.69 11.81
CA ASP A 348 -20.84 6.97 10.81
C ASP A 348 -19.95 5.90 11.49
N TYR A 349 -20.59 4.82 11.90
CA TYR A 349 -19.95 3.74 12.64
C TYR A 349 -18.80 3.06 11.87
N LYS A 350 -18.86 3.05 10.53
CA LYS A 350 -17.82 2.44 9.69
C LYS A 350 -16.52 3.26 9.76
N ASN A 351 -16.59 4.53 9.40
CA ASN A 351 -15.42 5.41 9.44
C ASN A 351 -14.92 5.66 10.86
N ARG A 352 -15.81 5.68 11.87
CA ARG A 352 -15.40 5.76 13.28
C ARG A 352 -14.57 4.55 13.71
N LEU A 353 -15.01 3.34 13.39
CA LEU A 353 -14.27 2.13 13.71
C LEU A 353 -12.90 2.08 13.00
N LEU A 354 -12.87 2.44 11.71
CA LEU A 354 -11.62 2.50 10.95
C LEU A 354 -10.64 3.53 11.56
N LEU A 355 -11.14 4.68 11.98
CA LEU A 355 -10.35 5.69 12.68
C LEU A 355 -9.73 5.14 13.98
N ILE A 356 -10.51 4.43 14.78
CA ILE A 356 -10.04 3.79 16.02
C ILE A 356 -8.91 2.79 15.72
N LEU A 357 -9.10 1.91 14.75
CA LEU A 357 -8.11 0.90 14.38
C LEU A 357 -6.82 1.51 13.82
N ASP A 358 -6.93 2.57 13.02
CA ASP A 358 -5.78 3.29 12.46
C ASP A 358 -4.96 4.00 13.53
N TYR A 359 -5.62 4.77 14.39
CA TYR A 359 -4.94 5.50 15.46
C TYR A 359 -4.36 4.61 16.56
N LEU A 360 -4.94 3.45 16.79
CA LEU A 360 -4.41 2.44 17.69
C LEU A 360 -3.47 1.42 17.00
N GLU A 361 -3.17 1.65 15.72
CA GLU A 361 -2.22 0.87 14.91
C GLU A 361 -2.53 -0.64 14.89
N THR A 362 -3.81 -0.98 14.77
CA THR A 362 -4.29 -2.36 14.87
C THR A 362 -4.91 -2.84 13.56
N SER A 363 -4.06 -3.13 12.58
CA SER A 363 -4.47 -3.71 11.29
C SER A 363 -4.81 -5.21 11.35
N THR A 364 -4.52 -5.86 12.46
CA THR A 364 -4.72 -7.31 12.65
C THR A 364 -6.18 -7.75 12.43
N PHE A 365 -7.14 -6.86 12.69
CA PHE A 365 -8.56 -7.15 12.52
C PHE A 365 -9.14 -6.75 11.15
N ASN A 366 -8.32 -6.25 10.23
CA ASN A 366 -8.78 -5.91 8.88
C ASN A 366 -9.48 -7.08 8.17
N PRO A 367 -9.03 -8.36 8.26
CA PRO A 367 -9.75 -9.48 7.65
C PRO A 367 -11.18 -9.62 8.18
N TYR A 368 -11.38 -9.50 9.49
CA TYR A 368 -12.71 -9.58 10.10
C TYR A 368 -13.62 -8.43 9.64
N ILE A 369 -13.10 -7.19 9.63
CA ILE A 369 -13.84 -6.02 9.16
C ILE A 369 -14.21 -6.16 7.67
N LEU A 370 -13.27 -6.58 6.83
CA LEU A 370 -13.51 -6.81 5.41
C LEU A 370 -14.61 -7.86 5.19
N LYS A 371 -14.59 -8.95 5.97
CA LYS A 371 -15.63 -9.98 5.93
C LYS A 371 -17.00 -9.39 6.29
N LEU A 372 -17.10 -8.66 7.41
CA LEU A 372 -18.35 -8.01 7.82
C LEU A 372 -18.91 -7.06 6.77
N LEU A 373 -18.06 -6.22 6.19
CA LEU A 373 -18.43 -5.28 5.14
C LEU A 373 -18.89 -5.99 3.87
N LYS A 374 -18.26 -7.12 3.52
CA LYS A 374 -18.63 -7.93 2.35
C LYS A 374 -19.98 -8.65 2.54
N GLU A 375 -20.20 -9.20 3.73
CA GLU A 375 -21.47 -9.84 4.09
C GLU A 375 -22.63 -8.83 4.14
N ASN A 376 -22.35 -7.63 4.61
CA ASN A 376 -23.29 -6.50 4.70
C ASN A 376 -24.67 -6.90 5.22
N ALA A 377 -24.68 -7.73 6.27
CA ALA A 377 -25.90 -8.25 6.88
C ALA A 377 -26.69 -7.14 7.59
N ASP A 378 -28.00 -7.36 7.80
CA ASP A 378 -28.89 -6.37 8.45
C ASP A 378 -28.42 -5.97 9.86
N ASP A 379 -27.64 -6.80 10.53
CA ASP A 379 -27.05 -6.57 11.86
C ASP A 379 -25.61 -6.01 11.84
N LEU A 380 -25.13 -5.53 10.67
CA LEU A 380 -23.75 -5.02 10.50
C LEU A 380 -23.37 -3.94 11.51
N GLU A 381 -24.24 -2.94 11.70
CA GLU A 381 -24.01 -1.87 12.65
C GLU A 381 -23.83 -2.40 14.08
N GLN A 382 -24.70 -3.34 14.49
CA GLN A 382 -24.61 -3.97 15.81
C GLN A 382 -23.31 -4.78 15.99
N LYS A 383 -22.90 -5.54 14.96
CA LYS A 383 -21.64 -6.31 14.98
C LYS A 383 -20.42 -5.39 15.08
N MET A 384 -20.42 -4.30 14.31
CA MET A 384 -19.34 -3.30 14.37
C MET A 384 -19.30 -2.60 15.72
N TYR A 385 -20.46 -2.24 16.30
CA TYR A 385 -20.54 -1.67 17.64
C TYR A 385 -20.01 -2.64 18.70
N ASN A 386 -20.39 -3.91 18.66
CA ASN A 386 -19.91 -4.93 19.61
C ASN A 386 -18.39 -5.10 19.52
N PHE A 387 -17.85 -5.10 18.30
CA PHE A 387 -16.41 -5.16 18.09
C PHE A 387 -15.69 -3.90 18.59
N GLU A 388 -16.21 -2.71 18.28
CA GLU A 388 -15.68 -1.43 18.72
C GLU A 388 -15.65 -1.33 20.25
N ARG A 389 -16.75 -1.72 20.92
CA ARG A 389 -16.86 -1.83 22.36
C ARG A 389 -15.80 -2.77 22.94
N PHE A 390 -15.75 -3.99 22.42
CA PHE A 390 -14.76 -5.00 22.85
C PHE A 390 -13.33 -4.47 22.72
N PHE A 391 -13.02 -3.87 21.58
CA PHE A 391 -11.67 -3.38 21.28
C PHE A 391 -11.27 -2.22 22.19
N LEU A 392 -12.14 -1.21 22.35
CA LEU A 392 -11.91 -0.06 23.24
C LEU A 392 -11.85 -0.47 24.70
N GLN A 393 -12.70 -1.41 25.16
CA GLN A 393 -12.64 -1.94 26.53
C GLN A 393 -11.27 -2.59 26.79
N ARG A 394 -10.77 -3.41 25.87
CA ARG A 394 -9.43 -3.99 25.99
C ARG A 394 -8.32 -2.95 25.97
N PHE A 395 -8.47 -1.91 25.14
CA PHE A 395 -7.52 -0.80 25.11
C PHE A 395 -7.48 -0.03 26.44
N ILE A 396 -8.64 0.32 27.00
CA ILE A 396 -8.75 1.10 28.25
C ILE A 396 -8.23 0.30 29.46
N TYR A 397 -8.52 -1.00 29.54
CA TYR A 397 -8.09 -1.84 30.64
C TYR A 397 -6.80 -2.64 30.35
N ASP A 398 -6.01 -2.14 29.37
CA ASP A 398 -4.65 -2.63 29.02
C ASP A 398 -4.58 -4.13 28.74
N GLY A 399 -5.57 -4.65 28.03
CA GLY A 399 -5.60 -6.03 27.58
C GLY A 399 -4.41 -6.35 26.66
N THR A 400 -3.82 -7.53 26.82
CA THR A 400 -2.72 -7.98 25.96
C THR A 400 -3.13 -8.06 24.50
N THR A 401 -2.26 -7.60 23.59
CA THR A 401 -2.44 -7.69 22.13
C THR A 401 -1.81 -8.96 21.53
N LYS A 402 -1.14 -9.79 22.34
CA LYS A 402 -0.35 -10.94 21.86
C LYS A 402 -1.15 -11.95 21.05
N ASN A 403 -2.44 -12.10 21.35
CA ASN A 403 -3.31 -13.11 20.75
C ASN A 403 -4.33 -12.51 19.75
N TYR A 404 -4.13 -11.29 19.30
CA TYR A 404 -5.09 -10.62 18.38
C TYR A 404 -5.20 -11.34 17.03
N ASN A 405 -4.14 -11.97 16.53
CA ASN A 405 -4.25 -12.80 15.32
C ASN A 405 -5.21 -13.98 15.53
N GLN A 406 -5.06 -14.72 16.64
CA GLN A 406 -5.97 -15.83 16.98
C GLN A 406 -7.39 -15.32 17.25
N CYS A 407 -7.53 -14.15 17.88
CA CYS A 407 -8.83 -13.52 18.09
C CYS A 407 -9.51 -13.19 16.76
N CYS A 408 -8.79 -12.61 15.80
CA CYS A 408 -9.32 -12.31 14.46
C CYS A 408 -9.76 -13.60 13.72
N GLU A 409 -8.93 -14.62 13.72
CA GLU A 409 -9.24 -15.92 13.12
C GLU A 409 -10.47 -16.58 13.80
N GLY A 410 -10.55 -16.47 15.13
CA GLY A 410 -11.70 -16.95 15.90
C GLY A 410 -12.99 -16.22 15.54
N LEU A 411 -12.95 -14.90 15.38
CA LEU A 411 -14.10 -14.08 14.95
C LEU A 411 -14.56 -14.44 13.55
N ILE A 412 -13.64 -14.65 12.61
CA ILE A 412 -13.97 -15.08 11.24
C ILE A 412 -14.72 -16.42 11.24
N ASN A 413 -14.45 -17.28 12.23
CA ASN A 413 -15.07 -18.60 12.36
C ASN A 413 -16.30 -18.61 13.28
N ALA A 414 -16.54 -17.55 14.04
CA ALA A 414 -17.61 -17.52 15.03
C ALA A 414 -18.99 -17.51 14.37
N LEU A 415 -19.90 -18.31 14.90
CA LEU A 415 -21.32 -18.26 14.53
C LEU A 415 -22.03 -17.08 15.21
N ASN A 416 -21.52 -16.64 16.35
CA ASN A 416 -22.03 -15.53 17.13
C ASN A 416 -20.87 -14.72 17.73
N ASP A 417 -20.68 -13.52 17.23
CA ASP A 417 -19.57 -12.64 17.62
C ASP A 417 -19.65 -12.22 19.08
N GLN A 418 -20.86 -11.94 19.58
CA GLN A 418 -21.07 -11.52 20.98
C GLN A 418 -20.63 -12.61 21.96
N LEU A 419 -21.04 -13.84 21.74
CA LEU A 419 -20.63 -14.97 22.58
C LEU A 419 -19.13 -15.21 22.48
N TYR A 420 -18.54 -15.01 21.32
CA TYR A 420 -17.10 -15.12 21.14
C TYR A 420 -16.35 -14.05 21.95
N PHE A 421 -16.78 -12.79 21.93
CA PHE A 421 -16.17 -11.72 22.72
C PHE A 421 -16.26 -12.01 24.22
N GLU A 422 -17.41 -12.45 24.72
CA GLU A 422 -17.60 -12.80 26.13
C GLU A 422 -16.67 -13.94 26.56
N GLN A 423 -16.53 -14.97 25.73
CA GLN A 423 -15.62 -16.07 26.02
C GLN A 423 -14.15 -15.62 25.96
N TYR A 424 -13.78 -14.86 24.93
CA TYR A 424 -12.42 -14.35 24.79
C TYR A 424 -12.00 -13.46 25.97
N MET A 425 -12.92 -12.63 26.48
CA MET A 425 -12.67 -11.77 27.66
C MET A 425 -12.47 -12.60 28.94
N LYS A 426 -13.14 -13.75 29.07
CA LYS A 426 -12.92 -14.68 30.20
C LYS A 426 -11.57 -15.39 30.10
N ASP A 427 -11.19 -15.85 28.90
CA ASP A 427 -9.98 -16.62 28.66
C ASP A 427 -8.70 -15.74 28.64
N SER A 428 -8.88 -14.47 28.30
CA SER A 428 -7.81 -13.47 28.22
C SER A 428 -8.23 -12.18 28.90
N PRO A 429 -8.36 -12.18 30.24
CA PRO A 429 -8.82 -11.01 30.96
C PRO A 429 -7.88 -9.82 30.77
N ALA A 430 -8.43 -8.62 30.89
CA ALA A 430 -7.66 -7.39 30.94
C ALA A 430 -6.79 -7.33 32.21
N SER A 431 -5.80 -6.46 32.23
CA SER A 431 -4.99 -6.18 33.42
C SER A 431 -5.85 -5.61 34.54
N ASN A 432 -5.42 -5.80 35.80
CA ASN A 432 -6.09 -5.19 36.95
C ASN A 432 -5.77 -3.69 37.10
N ILE A 433 -5.76 -2.96 36.00
CA ILE A 433 -5.59 -1.51 35.99
C ILE A 433 -6.95 -0.82 35.87
N THR A 434 -7.04 0.38 36.39
CA THR A 434 -8.20 1.22 36.23
C THR A 434 -8.10 2.06 34.94
N TYR A 435 -9.22 2.61 34.45
CA TYR A 435 -9.18 3.57 33.34
C TYR A 435 -8.28 4.79 33.64
N LYS A 436 -8.16 5.19 34.93
CA LYS A 436 -7.28 6.30 35.35
C LYS A 436 -5.81 5.98 35.05
N ASP A 437 -5.38 4.74 35.36
CA ASP A 437 -4.01 4.31 35.08
C ASP A 437 -3.71 4.36 33.59
N LYS A 438 -4.66 3.98 32.75
CA LYS A 438 -4.52 4.06 31.29
C LYS A 438 -4.52 5.50 30.79
N PHE A 439 -5.44 6.32 31.26
CA PHE A 439 -5.60 7.71 30.83
C PHE A 439 -4.39 8.57 31.19
N ARG A 440 -3.56 8.15 32.15
CA ARG A 440 -2.30 8.81 32.57
C ARG A 440 -1.06 8.27 31.85
N ARG A 441 -1.21 7.29 30.94
CA ARG A 441 -0.10 6.67 30.17
C ARG A 441 -0.30 6.73 28.66
N LEU A 442 -1.25 7.51 28.19
CA LEU A 442 -1.56 7.64 26.77
C LEU A 442 -0.39 8.28 26.01
N THR A 443 -0.12 7.75 24.81
CA THR A 443 0.67 8.48 23.83
C THR A 443 -0.11 9.67 23.28
N ASN A 444 0.57 10.66 22.70
CA ASN A 444 -0.11 11.80 22.08
C ASN A 444 -1.14 11.36 21.02
N LYS A 445 -0.81 10.34 20.21
CA LYS A 445 -1.72 9.79 19.20
C LYS A 445 -2.97 9.17 19.82
N GLN A 446 -2.81 8.40 20.89
CA GLN A 446 -3.93 7.79 21.63
C GLN A 446 -4.80 8.85 22.34
N GLY A 447 -4.16 9.85 22.96
CA GLY A 447 -4.87 10.98 23.60
C GLY A 447 -5.66 11.80 22.58
N LEU A 448 -5.07 12.08 21.41
CA LEU A 448 -5.75 12.76 20.32
C LEU A 448 -7.01 12.00 19.87
N LEU A 449 -6.89 10.68 19.67
CA LEU A 449 -8.02 9.83 19.30
C LEU A 449 -9.14 9.90 20.35
N LEU A 450 -8.84 9.66 21.63
CA LEU A 450 -9.87 9.66 22.67
C LEU A 450 -10.56 11.01 22.81
N MET A 451 -9.81 12.11 22.79
CA MET A 451 -10.38 13.46 22.81
C MET A 451 -11.26 13.73 21.59
N PHE A 452 -10.85 13.23 20.42
CA PHE A 452 -11.63 13.36 19.20
C PHE A 452 -12.92 12.54 19.24
N LEU A 453 -12.88 11.31 19.74
CA LEU A 453 -14.07 10.48 19.96
C LEU A 453 -15.05 11.13 20.94
N ILE A 454 -14.54 11.73 22.03
CA ILE A 454 -15.37 12.47 22.99
C ILE A 454 -16.02 13.68 22.31
N GLU A 455 -15.29 14.41 21.48
CA GLU A 455 -15.85 15.54 20.73
C GLU A 455 -16.93 15.09 19.74
N MET A 456 -16.69 14.01 18.98
CA MET A 456 -17.70 13.42 18.10
C MET A 456 -18.96 13.01 18.87
N LEU A 457 -18.79 12.36 20.03
CA LEU A 457 -19.89 11.91 20.87
C LEU A 457 -20.67 13.07 21.52
N ASN A 458 -19.98 14.18 21.81
CA ASN A 458 -20.65 15.42 22.31
C ASN A 458 -21.50 16.08 21.22
N ARG A 459 -21.11 15.95 19.96
CA ARG A 459 -21.85 16.49 18.80
C ARG A 459 -22.97 15.57 18.32
N ASN A 460 -22.99 14.31 18.73
CA ASN A 460 -23.96 13.33 18.28
C ASN A 460 -25.42 13.79 18.45
N GLY A 461 -26.19 13.77 17.36
CA GLY A 461 -27.55 14.27 17.30
C GLY A 461 -27.69 15.79 17.24
N ASN A 462 -26.58 16.54 17.24
CA ASN A 462 -26.54 18.00 17.15
C ASN A 462 -25.51 18.49 16.10
N GLU A 463 -25.10 17.62 15.19
CA GLU A 463 -24.04 17.91 14.22
C GLU A 463 -24.32 19.17 13.39
N GLY A 464 -25.60 19.43 13.06
CA GLY A 464 -26.03 20.62 12.32
C GLY A 464 -25.89 21.94 13.07
N MET A 465 -25.63 21.92 14.39
CA MET A 465 -25.37 23.12 15.18
C MET A 465 -23.92 23.61 15.06
N TYR A 466 -23.04 22.81 14.50
CA TYR A 466 -21.62 23.11 14.36
C TYR A 466 -21.32 23.52 12.91
N ALA A 467 -20.76 24.71 12.72
CA ALA A 467 -20.42 25.23 11.38
C ALA A 467 -19.22 24.53 10.76
N ASP A 468 -18.30 24.00 11.58
CA ASP A 468 -17.05 23.42 11.13
C ASP A 468 -17.14 21.90 11.08
N ALA A 469 -16.66 21.33 9.96
CA ALA A 469 -16.44 19.91 9.82
C ALA A 469 -15.42 19.42 10.87
N LEU A 470 -15.68 18.25 11.45
CA LEU A 470 -14.78 17.65 12.43
C LEU A 470 -13.79 16.70 11.73
N ASN A 471 -12.56 17.18 11.50
CA ASN A 471 -11.49 16.44 10.87
C ASN A 471 -10.33 16.27 11.85
N ILE A 472 -9.98 15.02 12.17
CA ILE A 472 -8.91 14.73 13.14
C ILE A 472 -7.56 15.30 12.71
N ASN A 473 -7.28 15.34 11.41
CA ASN A 473 -6.03 15.87 10.86
C ASN A 473 -5.88 17.39 11.03
N ALA A 474 -6.97 18.09 11.34
CA ALA A 474 -6.95 19.53 11.63
C ALA A 474 -6.46 19.85 13.04
N TYR A 475 -6.38 18.85 13.92
CA TYR A 475 -6.10 19.04 15.34
C TYR A 475 -4.80 18.38 15.78
N THR A 476 -4.22 18.96 16.81
CA THR A 476 -3.11 18.42 17.59
C THR A 476 -3.50 18.38 19.05
N LEU A 477 -2.85 17.52 19.83
CA LEU A 477 -3.08 17.42 21.26
C LEU A 477 -2.28 18.50 22.00
N GLU A 478 -2.95 19.27 22.84
CA GLU A 478 -2.35 20.26 23.73
C GLU A 478 -2.54 19.85 25.18
N HIS A 479 -1.50 20.05 26.00
CA HIS A 479 -1.56 19.91 27.46
C HIS A 479 -1.97 21.25 28.08
N VAL A 480 -3.14 21.37 28.69
CA VAL A 480 -3.61 22.61 29.32
C VAL A 480 -2.62 23.05 30.39
N MET A 481 -2.29 22.21 31.38
CA MET A 481 -1.10 22.35 32.20
C MET A 481 0.08 21.76 31.43
N PRO A 482 1.09 22.56 31.04
CA PRO A 482 2.13 22.11 30.13
C PRO A 482 3.02 21.03 30.76
N GLN A 483 3.59 20.15 29.93
CA GLN A 483 4.56 19.13 30.41
C GLN A 483 5.76 19.76 31.13
N LYS A 484 6.21 20.94 30.67
CA LYS A 484 7.26 21.73 31.31
C LYS A 484 6.71 22.77 32.30
N TRP A 485 5.69 22.40 33.09
CA TRP A 485 5.03 23.27 34.08
C TRP A 485 6.01 23.93 35.04
N HIS A 486 7.12 23.26 35.38
CA HIS A 486 8.18 23.78 36.23
C HIS A 486 8.98 24.95 35.63
N SER A 487 8.85 25.23 34.35
CA SER A 487 9.49 26.37 33.68
C SER A 487 8.69 27.67 33.75
N ASN A 488 7.53 27.67 34.41
CA ASN A 488 6.65 28.82 34.51
C ASN A 488 6.19 28.99 35.96
N ASP A 489 6.48 30.17 36.56
CA ASP A 489 6.21 30.49 37.97
C ASP A 489 4.73 30.40 38.33
N GLU A 490 3.80 30.69 37.42
CA GLU A 490 2.38 30.60 37.68
C GLU A 490 1.97 29.16 37.97
N TRP A 491 2.42 28.22 37.17
CA TRP A 491 2.16 26.80 37.39
C TRP A 491 2.86 26.26 38.64
N MET A 492 4.09 26.72 38.92
CA MET A 492 4.84 26.33 40.11
C MET A 492 4.21 26.75 41.41
N LYS A 493 3.52 27.91 41.43
CA LYS A 493 2.86 28.45 42.62
C LYS A 493 1.56 27.76 42.99
N LEU A 494 0.94 27.02 42.06
CA LEU A 494 -0.30 26.31 42.34
C LEU A 494 -0.10 25.20 43.39
N ASP A 495 -1.07 25.02 44.27
CA ASP A 495 -1.17 23.86 45.13
C ASP A 495 -1.43 22.61 44.29
N SER A 496 -1.02 21.45 44.78
CA SER A 496 -1.28 20.17 44.17
C SER A 496 -2.28 19.35 44.97
N TYR A 497 -3.10 18.56 44.29
CA TYR A 497 -4.19 17.81 44.92
C TYR A 497 -4.16 16.36 44.42
N ASP A 498 -4.51 15.44 45.32
CA ASP A 498 -4.70 14.02 44.94
C ASP A 498 -6.06 13.78 44.26
N ASP A 499 -6.31 12.54 43.83
CA ASP A 499 -7.58 12.13 43.21
C ASP A 499 -8.82 12.32 44.07
N ALA A 500 -8.66 12.37 45.40
CA ALA A 500 -9.73 12.60 46.35
C ALA A 500 -9.95 14.11 46.63
N GLY A 501 -9.11 14.97 46.06
CA GLY A 501 -9.15 16.42 46.26
C GLY A 501 -8.42 16.91 47.50
N ASN A 502 -7.64 16.04 48.18
CA ASN A 502 -6.85 16.46 49.34
C ASN A 502 -5.57 17.17 48.85
N MET A 503 -5.21 18.25 49.56
CA MET A 503 -4.02 19.01 49.24
C MET A 503 -2.74 18.20 49.59
N ILE A 504 -1.83 18.14 48.68
CA ILE A 504 -0.52 17.48 48.87
C ILE A 504 0.46 18.49 49.47
N ASP A 505 1.12 18.11 50.56
CA ASP A 505 2.14 18.94 51.20
C ASP A 505 3.31 19.17 50.26
N LYS A 506 3.58 20.43 49.93
CA LYS A 506 4.73 20.86 49.10
C LYS A 506 6.10 20.48 49.68
N ASN A 507 6.16 20.31 51.02
CA ASN A 507 7.41 19.85 51.67
C ASN A 507 7.72 18.39 51.32
N ASN A 508 6.74 17.57 50.95
CA ASN A 508 6.96 16.26 50.34
C ASN A 508 7.19 16.40 48.85
N THR A 509 8.34 16.94 48.49
CA THR A 509 8.70 17.33 47.11
C THR A 509 8.54 16.16 46.11
N GLN A 510 8.91 14.95 46.51
CA GLN A 510 8.81 13.78 45.61
C GLN A 510 7.34 13.46 45.31
N HIS A 511 6.49 13.33 46.31
CA HIS A 511 5.08 13.03 46.12
C HIS A 511 4.36 14.14 45.33
N PHE A 512 4.70 15.41 45.58
CA PHE A 512 4.19 16.56 44.84
C PHE A 512 4.55 16.46 43.34
N LEU A 513 5.83 16.18 43.02
CA LEU A 513 6.32 16.06 41.65
C LEU A 513 5.69 14.86 40.90
N GLU A 514 5.62 13.71 41.55
CA GLU A 514 5.02 12.50 40.98
C GLU A 514 3.54 12.69 40.67
N ASN A 515 2.75 13.23 41.61
CA ASN A 515 1.33 13.49 41.42
C ASN A 515 1.07 14.46 40.27
N ARG A 516 1.77 15.60 40.25
CA ARG A 516 1.61 16.61 39.18
C ARG A 516 2.07 16.08 37.81
N THR A 517 3.17 15.35 37.77
CA THR A 517 3.66 14.73 36.53
C THR A 517 2.66 13.72 35.99
N SER A 518 2.01 12.94 36.89
CA SER A 518 0.96 12.00 36.51
C SER A 518 -0.29 12.73 35.98
N ALA A 519 -0.74 13.75 36.69
CA ALA A 519 -1.90 14.54 36.29
C ALA A 519 -1.71 15.24 34.95
N VAL A 520 -0.54 15.80 34.70
CA VAL A 520 -0.22 16.47 33.42
C VAL A 520 -0.34 15.54 32.22
N LYS A 521 -0.07 14.24 32.39
CA LYS A 521 -0.22 13.23 31.35
C LYS A 521 -1.64 12.68 31.21
N SER A 522 -2.54 13.04 32.10
CA SER A 522 -3.91 12.54 32.09
C SER A 522 -4.71 13.08 30.91
N LEU A 523 -5.62 12.24 30.38
CA LEU A 523 -6.63 12.63 29.38
C LEU A 523 -7.40 13.89 29.81
N GLY A 524 -7.67 14.07 31.11
CA GLY A 524 -8.37 15.24 31.65
C GLY A 524 -7.62 16.56 31.48
N ASN A 525 -6.31 16.51 31.20
CA ASN A 525 -5.46 17.67 30.94
C ASN A 525 -5.32 17.99 29.44
N PHE A 526 -5.99 17.26 28.56
CA PHE A 526 -5.84 17.42 27.12
C PHE A 526 -6.89 18.33 26.50
N ALA A 527 -6.49 19.04 25.45
CA ALA A 527 -7.35 19.84 24.59
C ALA A 527 -7.02 19.58 23.12
N LEU A 528 -8.04 19.65 22.27
CA LEU A 528 -7.87 19.65 20.81
C LEU A 528 -7.62 21.07 20.34
N LEU A 529 -6.49 21.35 19.72
CA LEU A 529 -6.16 22.64 19.13
C LEU A 529 -5.61 22.45 17.72
N THR A 530 -5.82 23.43 16.83
CA THR A 530 -5.10 23.46 15.57
C THR A 530 -3.59 23.64 15.81
N ALA A 531 -2.75 23.13 14.92
CA ALA A 531 -1.30 23.24 15.06
C ALA A 531 -0.82 24.69 15.27
N LYS A 532 -1.43 25.64 14.55
CA LYS A 532 -1.12 27.07 14.68
C LYS A 532 -1.47 27.61 16.06
N LEU A 533 -2.63 27.26 16.60
CA LEU A 533 -3.06 27.70 17.92
C LEU A 533 -2.22 27.05 19.02
N ASN A 534 -1.93 25.76 18.89
CA ASN A 534 -1.08 25.01 19.82
C ASN A 534 0.32 25.65 19.93
N ALA A 535 0.95 25.99 18.80
CA ALA A 535 2.21 26.72 18.79
C ALA A 535 2.12 28.11 19.45
N SER A 536 0.99 28.80 19.31
CA SER A 536 0.77 30.13 19.92
C SER A 536 0.65 30.10 21.44
N VAL A 537 -0.04 29.09 22.00
CA VAL A 537 -0.28 28.99 23.46
C VAL A 537 0.89 28.32 24.20
N SER A 538 1.55 27.36 23.58
CA SER A 538 2.76 26.67 24.06
C SER A 538 2.77 26.43 25.59
N ASN A 539 3.91 26.73 26.27
CA ASN A 539 4.06 26.62 27.73
C ASN A 539 3.54 27.84 28.50
N GLY A 540 2.63 28.63 27.91
CA GLY A 540 2.06 29.82 28.54
C GLY A 540 1.28 29.53 29.84
N SER A 541 1.03 30.57 30.62
CA SER A 541 0.14 30.48 31.78
C SER A 541 -1.30 30.13 31.36
N PHE A 542 -2.15 29.71 32.31
CA PHE A 542 -3.54 29.36 32.00
C PHE A 542 -4.29 30.53 31.35
N SER A 543 -4.09 31.76 31.83
CA SER A 543 -4.65 32.96 31.23
C SER A 543 -4.19 33.17 29.79
N VAL A 544 -2.90 32.95 29.48
CA VAL A 544 -2.36 33.06 28.13
C VAL A 544 -2.91 31.97 27.21
N LYS A 545 -3.08 30.76 27.70
CA LYS A 545 -3.68 29.68 26.93
C LYS A 545 -5.13 29.96 26.55
N ILE A 546 -5.90 30.55 27.45
CA ILE A 546 -7.30 30.88 27.18
C ILE A 546 -7.49 32.14 26.34
N ASN A 547 -6.84 33.25 26.72
CA ASN A 547 -7.09 34.58 26.14
C ASN A 547 -6.04 35.00 25.09
N GLY A 548 -4.90 34.32 25.02
CA GLY A 548 -3.76 34.74 24.24
C GLY A 548 -2.83 35.69 24.97
N ASN A 549 -1.70 36.02 24.34
CA ASN A 549 -0.65 36.87 24.94
C ASN A 549 -0.72 38.35 24.53
N GLY A 550 -1.81 38.80 23.89
CA GLY A 550 -2.02 40.17 23.44
C GLY A 550 -1.17 40.61 22.24
N LYS A 551 -0.31 39.76 21.69
CA LYS A 551 0.47 40.04 20.47
C LYS A 551 -0.37 39.78 19.22
N LYS A 552 -0.03 40.43 18.09
CA LYS A 552 -0.76 40.35 16.80
C LYS A 552 -1.07 38.92 16.31
N ASN A 553 -0.26 37.92 16.71
CA ASN A 553 -0.42 36.51 16.37
C ASN A 553 -0.56 35.59 17.61
N GLY A 554 -0.83 36.18 18.78
CA GLY A 554 -0.85 35.47 20.06
C GLY A 554 -2.28 35.19 20.54
N SER A 555 -3.10 34.55 19.72
CA SER A 555 -4.47 34.17 20.07
C SER A 555 -4.50 33.02 21.07
N GLY A 556 -5.53 32.97 21.92
CA GLY A 556 -5.79 31.87 22.83
C GLY A 556 -6.96 30.98 22.37
N MET A 557 -7.28 29.96 23.17
CA MET A 557 -8.34 28.99 22.90
C MET A 557 -9.68 29.66 22.61
N ARG A 558 -10.02 30.78 23.33
CA ARG A 558 -11.27 31.53 23.18
C ARG A 558 -11.50 32.03 21.75
N ALA A 559 -10.44 32.35 21.03
CA ALA A 559 -10.53 32.91 19.69
C ALA A 559 -10.73 31.86 18.58
N PHE A 560 -10.20 30.64 18.75
CA PHE A 560 -10.09 29.67 17.66
C PHE A 560 -10.65 28.28 17.98
N ALA A 561 -10.86 27.95 19.24
CA ALA A 561 -11.36 26.63 19.66
C ALA A 561 -12.76 26.72 20.28
N ALA A 562 -13.42 27.83 20.07
CA ALA A 562 -14.77 28.08 20.63
C ALA A 562 -15.83 27.08 20.14
N ASN A 563 -15.59 26.47 18.97
CA ASN A 563 -16.53 25.52 18.38
C ASN A 563 -16.36 24.08 18.88
N LEU A 564 -15.32 23.79 19.69
CA LEU A 564 -15.11 22.45 20.26
C LEU A 564 -15.71 22.40 21.67
N SER A 565 -16.64 21.48 21.90
CA SER A 565 -17.33 21.32 23.21
C SER A 565 -16.35 21.00 24.34
N THR A 566 -15.32 20.19 24.06
CA THR A 566 -14.26 19.86 25.02
C THR A 566 -13.42 21.08 25.39
N THR A 567 -13.15 21.97 24.45
CA THR A 567 -12.40 23.22 24.71
C THR A 567 -13.29 24.27 25.40
N GLN A 568 -14.57 24.36 25.07
CA GLN A 568 -15.54 25.23 25.77
C GLN A 568 -15.60 24.91 27.26
N ARG A 569 -15.57 23.63 27.63
CA ARG A 569 -15.51 23.21 29.03
C ARG A 569 -14.29 23.79 29.76
N ILE A 570 -13.12 23.79 29.13
CA ILE A 570 -11.87 24.35 29.69
C ILE A 570 -12.01 25.88 29.86
N ILE A 571 -12.59 26.56 28.88
CA ILE A 571 -12.84 27.99 28.91
C ILE A 571 -13.82 28.36 30.05
N THR A 572 -14.90 27.58 30.25
CA THR A 572 -15.85 27.75 31.34
C THR A 572 -15.17 27.62 32.70
N ILE A 573 -14.34 26.58 32.89
CA ILE A 573 -13.56 26.42 34.14
C ILE A 573 -12.65 27.63 34.39
N TYR A 574 -12.03 28.18 33.33
CA TYR A 574 -11.24 29.41 33.47
C TYR A 574 -12.09 30.59 33.88
N ASP A 575 -13.28 30.77 33.32
CA ASP A 575 -14.17 31.90 33.63
C ASP A 575 -14.62 31.84 35.09
N ASP A 576 -14.92 30.64 35.58
CA ASP A 576 -15.41 30.42 36.95
C ASP A 576 -14.31 30.54 38.02
N THR A 577 -13.14 29.97 37.76
CA THR A 577 -12.11 29.76 38.81
C THR A 577 -10.80 30.50 38.57
N LYS A 578 -10.50 30.89 37.34
CA LYS A 578 -9.20 31.40 36.86
C LYS A 578 -8.02 30.47 37.15
N LYS A 579 -8.29 29.25 37.59
CA LYS A 579 -7.29 28.26 37.96
C LYS A 579 -7.49 26.96 37.20
N TRP A 580 -6.37 26.28 36.95
CA TRP A 580 -6.35 24.92 36.40
C TRP A 580 -5.36 24.11 37.22
N ASP A 581 -5.86 23.24 38.06
CA ASP A 581 -5.06 22.36 38.92
C ASP A 581 -5.50 20.90 38.78
N GLU A 582 -4.94 20.01 39.56
CA GLU A 582 -5.20 18.58 39.47
C GLU A 582 -6.66 18.22 39.70
N ARG A 583 -7.40 19.00 40.52
CA ARG A 583 -8.85 18.81 40.74
C ARG A 583 -9.65 18.98 39.45
N ASN A 584 -9.29 19.99 38.64
CA ASN A 584 -9.92 20.20 37.32
C ASN A 584 -9.56 19.06 36.35
N ILE A 585 -8.31 18.62 36.39
CA ILE A 585 -7.80 17.53 35.55
C ILE A 585 -8.55 16.23 35.87
N TYR A 586 -8.61 15.85 37.14
CA TYR A 586 -9.27 14.61 37.57
C TYR A 586 -10.80 14.65 37.38
N PHE A 587 -11.40 15.82 37.55
CA PHE A 587 -12.82 16.02 37.25
C PHE A 587 -13.12 15.82 35.75
N ASN A 588 -12.27 16.34 34.88
CA ASN A 588 -12.40 16.12 33.44
C ASN A 588 -12.11 14.67 33.05
N GLU A 589 -11.04 14.06 33.61
CA GLU A 589 -10.70 12.66 33.40
C GLU A 589 -11.91 11.75 33.66
N LYS A 590 -12.55 11.93 34.81
CA LYS A 590 -13.77 11.20 35.20
C LYS A 590 -14.92 11.47 34.21
N ALA A 591 -15.19 12.72 33.90
CA ALA A 591 -16.28 13.09 33.00
C ALA A 591 -16.10 12.54 31.57
N TYR A 592 -14.86 12.49 31.07
CA TYR A 592 -14.55 11.91 29.77
C TYR A 592 -14.73 10.40 29.76
N PHE A 593 -14.32 9.72 30.85
CA PHE A 593 -14.59 8.30 31.00
C PHE A 593 -16.09 8.00 31.08
N GLU A 594 -16.81 8.71 31.93
CA GLU A 594 -18.28 8.57 32.09
C GLU A 594 -19.03 8.77 30.76
N LYS A 595 -18.57 9.73 29.94
CA LYS A 595 -19.16 9.97 28.62
C LYS A 595 -18.96 8.78 27.68
N LEU A 596 -17.76 8.22 27.63
CA LEU A 596 -17.48 7.01 26.84
C LEU A 596 -18.21 5.80 27.40
N ASN A 597 -18.21 5.64 28.74
CA ASN A 597 -18.85 4.51 29.41
C ASN A 597 -20.39 4.52 29.25
N ALA A 598 -21.01 5.70 29.21
CA ALA A 598 -22.45 5.84 28.95
C ALA A 598 -22.85 5.30 27.56
N PHE A 599 -21.95 5.34 26.58
CA PHE A 599 -22.22 4.81 25.25
C PHE A 599 -21.78 3.32 25.09
N TYR A 600 -20.58 2.99 25.57
CA TYR A 600 -20.00 1.66 25.34
C TYR A 600 -20.32 0.63 26.43
N HIS A 601 -20.76 1.06 27.61
CA HIS A 601 -21.05 0.18 28.76
C HIS A 601 -19.86 -0.74 29.09
N PHE A 602 -18.70 -0.13 29.37
CA PHE A 602 -17.47 -0.86 29.70
C PHE A 602 -17.56 -1.54 31.08
N GLU A 603 -18.26 -0.94 32.02
CA GLU A 603 -18.50 -1.40 33.40
C GLU A 603 -19.97 -1.79 33.60
#